data_712e8370e537c2fe31d9967c07e301dc
#
_entry.id   712e8370e537c2fe31d9967c07e301dc
#
_cell.length_a   1.000
_cell.length_b   1.000
_cell.length_c   1.000
_cell.angle_alpha   90.00
_cell.angle_beta   90.00
_cell.angle_gamma   90.00
#
_symmetry.space_group_name_H-M   'P 1'
#
loop_
_entity.id
_entity.type
_entity.pdbx_description
1 polymer ?
#
loop_
_entity_poly.entity_id
_entity_poly.type
_entity_poly.pdbx_seq_one_letter_code
_entity_poly.pdbx_strand_id
1 'polypeptide(L)'
;GIGGESIRVIECETAYNTEKGVECYEATKGEGVLSYSPLSTGITYQLIPKVTADGIALHTMGYGRTSAKNGQIFRNVFNFPANYWDGASVGIKHLLDINNGDIKGKKVALVYHNSAYGKEPIRTLEELSKKHGYELMLLPVDHPGQEQKSQWLQIRREKPDYVLMWGWGVMNPVAIQEAVNIRYPMENFIGVWWSGSENDVLPAGDKATGYKALAFHAVNSDFPIFDDIQKFVVDRGKAAGAGDQIGTVLYNRGMYNAMLITEAARTAQAIAGKSNISQADMIKGFEALEMTEEKMAALGLPGFGPSFSVSCENHGGDGMVAVAQWDAGAGKWSIVSDFQASDMSVIQPLIDADSGAFASENNLSPNCN
;
A
#
# COMPACT_ATOMS: atom_id res chain seq x y z
N GLY A 1 -2.82 2.70 26.09
CA GLY A 1 -1.61 1.90 25.96
C GLY A 1 -1.90 0.45 25.66
N ILE A 2 -0.85 -0.33 25.43
CA ILE A 2 -0.92 -1.76 25.10
C ILE A 2 -0.36 -2.53 26.29
N GLY A 3 -1.16 -3.44 26.91
CA GLY A 3 -0.71 -4.20 28.08
C GLY A 3 -0.26 -3.35 29.27
N GLY A 4 -0.80 -2.14 29.41
CA GLY A 4 -0.42 -1.16 30.44
C GLY A 4 0.71 -0.20 30.03
N GLU A 5 1.42 -0.47 28.94
CA GLU A 5 2.50 0.40 28.44
C GLU A 5 1.93 1.54 27.56
N SER A 6 2.50 2.72 27.68
CA SER A 6 2.14 3.87 26.84
C SER A 6 2.77 3.76 25.46
N ILE A 7 2.04 4.23 24.44
CA ILE A 7 2.56 4.35 23.08
C ILE A 7 3.10 5.77 22.88
N ARG A 8 4.33 5.90 22.42
CA ARG A 8 4.94 7.14 21.98
C ARG A 8 5.16 7.08 20.48
N VAL A 9 4.60 8.03 19.74
CA VAL A 9 4.86 8.23 18.33
C VAL A 9 5.93 9.30 18.18
N ILE A 10 6.95 9.02 17.37
CA ILE A 10 8.02 9.97 17.02
C ILE A 10 7.84 10.30 15.56
N GLU A 11 7.54 11.56 15.28
CA GLU A 11 7.35 12.05 13.91
C GLU A 11 8.59 12.80 13.44
N CYS A 12 8.99 12.58 12.19
CA CYS A 12 10.07 13.29 11.54
C CYS A 12 9.70 13.56 10.08
N GLU A 13 9.51 14.84 9.73
CA GLU A 13 9.11 15.24 8.38
C GLU A 13 10.27 15.18 7.39
N THR A 14 10.10 14.40 6.33
CA THR A 14 11.14 14.16 5.32
C THR A 14 10.93 14.94 4.03
N ALA A 15 9.77 15.57 3.83
CA ALA A 15 9.36 16.16 2.55
C ALA A 15 9.51 15.18 1.37
N TYR A 16 9.30 13.87 1.64
CA TYR A 16 9.50 12.76 0.70
C TYR A 16 10.94 12.68 0.14
N ASN A 17 11.90 13.29 0.81
CA ASN A 17 13.32 13.27 0.43
C ASN A 17 14.03 12.10 1.08
N THR A 18 14.75 11.32 0.28
CA THR A 18 15.39 10.09 0.72
C THR A 18 16.54 10.34 1.72
N GLU A 19 17.34 11.39 1.51
CA GLU A 19 18.46 11.74 2.42
C GLU A 19 17.92 12.16 3.79
N LYS A 20 16.90 13.03 3.81
CA LYS A 20 16.22 13.40 5.06
C LYS A 20 15.57 12.20 5.77
N GLY A 21 15.05 11.25 5.01
CA GLY A 21 14.52 10.00 5.58
C GLY A 21 15.60 9.21 6.33
N VAL A 22 16.80 9.13 5.78
CA VAL A 22 17.96 8.51 6.43
C VAL A 22 18.40 9.30 7.65
N GLU A 23 18.46 10.64 7.56
CA GLU A 23 18.76 11.52 8.71
C GLU A 23 17.76 11.34 9.85
N CYS A 24 16.45 11.30 9.54
CA CYS A 24 15.40 11.04 10.53
C CYS A 24 15.61 9.68 11.24
N TYR A 25 15.94 8.63 10.48
CA TYR A 25 16.23 7.33 11.05
C TYR A 25 17.42 7.38 12.01
N GLU A 26 18.56 7.91 11.57
CA GLU A 26 19.78 8.01 12.39
C GLU A 26 19.57 8.85 13.65
N ALA A 27 18.76 9.90 13.58
CA ALA A 27 18.46 10.77 14.72
C ALA A 27 17.57 10.08 15.78
N THR A 28 16.73 9.12 15.38
CA THR A 28 15.70 8.56 16.28
C THR A 28 15.94 7.09 16.66
N LYS A 29 16.77 6.32 15.95
CA LYS A 29 16.95 4.88 16.17
C LYS A 29 17.43 4.51 17.59
N GLY A 30 18.15 5.42 18.26
CA GLY A 30 18.61 5.25 19.64
C GLY A 30 17.54 5.47 20.71
N GLU A 31 16.33 5.90 20.35
CA GLU A 31 15.25 6.22 21.31
C GLU A 31 14.38 5.01 21.71
N GLY A 32 14.81 3.80 21.41
CA GLY A 32 14.06 2.58 21.72
C GLY A 32 12.87 2.33 20.80
N VAL A 33 12.94 2.83 19.54
CA VAL A 33 11.89 2.64 18.53
C VAL A 33 11.70 1.16 18.23
N LEU A 34 10.46 0.68 18.30
CA LEU A 34 10.10 -0.71 18.05
C LEU A 34 9.83 -0.97 16.55
N SER A 35 9.30 0.02 15.83
CA SER A 35 8.99 -0.09 14.41
C SER A 35 9.01 1.27 13.72
N TYR A 36 9.49 1.30 12.49
CA TYR A 36 9.43 2.46 11.59
C TYR A 36 8.37 2.27 10.50
N SER A 37 7.73 3.39 10.12
CA SER A 37 6.84 3.48 8.95
C SER A 37 7.23 4.72 8.12
N PRO A 38 8.18 4.62 7.18
CA PRO A 38 8.76 5.79 6.50
C PRO A 38 7.83 6.42 5.45
N LEU A 39 6.70 5.81 5.10
CA LEU A 39 5.71 6.25 4.11
C LEU A 39 6.33 6.66 2.75
N SER A 40 7.44 6.03 2.39
CA SER A 40 8.15 6.25 1.12
C SER A 40 8.91 4.99 0.70
N THR A 41 8.69 4.55 -0.55
CA THR A 41 9.42 3.43 -1.14
C THR A 41 10.92 3.74 -1.27
N GLY A 42 11.28 4.95 -1.69
CA GLY A 42 12.69 5.35 -1.83
C GLY A 42 13.43 5.34 -0.48
N ILE A 43 12.80 5.88 0.57
CA ILE A 43 13.36 5.84 1.93
C ILE A 43 13.44 4.39 2.43
N THR A 44 12.41 3.57 2.20
CA THR A 44 12.43 2.14 2.56
C THR A 44 13.64 1.43 2.00
N TYR A 45 13.94 1.59 0.71
CA TYR A 45 15.11 0.96 0.09
C TYR A 45 16.42 1.32 0.78
N GLN A 46 16.59 2.58 1.20
CA GLN A 46 17.79 3.04 1.92
C GLN A 46 17.85 2.54 3.36
N LEU A 47 16.70 2.31 3.99
CA LEU A 47 16.64 1.86 5.38
C LEU A 47 16.79 0.34 5.53
N ILE A 48 16.51 -0.47 4.51
CA ILE A 48 16.62 -1.95 4.59
C ILE A 48 17.95 -2.42 5.21
N PRO A 49 19.13 -2.03 4.70
CA PRO A 49 20.39 -2.48 5.31
C PRO A 49 20.60 -1.94 6.72
N LYS A 50 20.09 -0.76 7.03
CA LYS A 50 20.23 -0.11 8.34
C LYS A 50 19.38 -0.80 9.41
N VAL A 51 18.09 -1.00 9.14
CA VAL A 51 17.18 -1.68 10.09
C VAL A 51 17.60 -3.14 10.31
N THR A 52 18.18 -3.78 9.29
CA THR A 52 18.73 -5.13 9.41
C THR A 52 19.94 -5.15 10.35
N ALA A 53 20.86 -4.19 10.23
CA ALA A 53 22.02 -4.06 11.09
C ALA A 53 21.67 -3.69 12.54
N ASP A 54 20.67 -2.81 12.71
CA ASP A 54 20.24 -2.29 14.00
C ASP A 54 19.19 -3.19 14.70
N GLY A 55 18.62 -4.20 14.01
CA GLY A 55 17.63 -5.13 14.56
C GLY A 55 16.25 -4.48 14.80
N ILE A 56 15.89 -3.44 14.04
CA ILE A 56 14.64 -2.70 14.21
C ILE A 56 13.64 -3.11 13.11
N ALA A 57 12.36 -3.24 13.44
CA ALA A 57 11.33 -3.55 12.46
C ALA A 57 11.01 -2.34 11.56
N LEU A 58 10.76 -2.61 10.28
CA LEU A 58 10.33 -1.65 9.27
C LEU A 58 8.99 -2.12 8.68
N HIS A 59 7.89 -1.47 9.04
CA HIS A 59 6.57 -1.79 8.52
C HIS A 59 6.20 -0.85 7.37
N THR A 60 5.92 -1.42 6.20
CA THR A 60 5.69 -0.70 4.95
C THR A 60 4.37 -1.12 4.31
N MET A 61 3.26 -0.87 5.03
CA MET A 61 1.92 -1.26 4.61
C MET A 61 1.54 -0.68 3.24
N GLY A 62 1.49 -1.56 2.23
CA GLY A 62 1.11 -1.17 0.87
C GLY A 62 2.16 -0.34 0.12
N TYR A 63 3.42 -0.34 0.53
CA TYR A 63 4.52 0.33 -0.18
C TYR A 63 5.87 -0.34 0.10
N GLY A 64 6.95 0.22 -0.44
CA GLY A 64 8.30 -0.27 -0.22
C GLY A 64 8.72 -1.32 -1.25
N ARG A 65 9.71 -2.12 -0.87
CA ARG A 65 10.25 -3.20 -1.72
C ARG A 65 9.32 -4.41 -1.67
N THR A 66 8.72 -4.78 -2.80
CA THR A 66 7.76 -5.90 -2.83
C THR A 66 8.42 -7.23 -2.49
N SER A 67 9.64 -7.49 -2.97
CA SER A 67 10.34 -8.75 -2.66
C SER A 67 10.67 -8.94 -1.18
N ALA A 68 10.53 -7.88 -0.35
CA ALA A 68 10.63 -7.99 1.11
C ALA A 68 9.52 -8.86 1.72
N LYS A 69 8.52 -9.28 0.94
CA LYS A 69 7.62 -10.39 1.27
C LYS A 69 8.38 -11.66 1.66
N ASN A 70 9.56 -11.92 1.08
CA ASN A 70 10.45 -13.00 1.51
C ASN A 70 11.18 -12.61 2.81
N GLY A 71 10.57 -12.91 3.95
CA GLY A 71 11.12 -12.56 5.27
C GLY A 71 12.39 -13.32 5.64
N GLN A 72 12.65 -14.50 5.06
CA GLN A 72 13.91 -15.21 5.28
C GLN A 72 15.15 -14.40 4.83
N ILE A 73 14.98 -13.49 3.88
CA ILE A 73 16.02 -12.57 3.41
C ILE A 73 15.88 -11.18 4.04
N PHE A 74 14.64 -10.65 4.08
CA PHE A 74 14.34 -9.30 4.58
C PHE A 74 13.77 -9.34 6.00
N ARG A 75 14.51 -9.89 6.95
CA ARG A 75 14.08 -10.24 8.31
C ARG A 75 13.42 -9.13 9.11
N ASN A 76 13.73 -7.88 8.78
CA ASN A 76 13.25 -6.72 9.52
C ASN A 76 12.20 -5.91 8.76
N VAL A 77 11.80 -6.32 7.54
CA VAL A 77 10.92 -5.56 6.66
C VAL A 77 9.60 -6.30 6.46
N PHE A 78 8.50 -5.65 6.78
CA PHE A 78 7.15 -6.21 6.74
C PHE A 78 6.27 -5.35 5.85
N ASN A 79 5.72 -5.91 4.76
CA ASN A 79 4.94 -5.17 3.78
C ASN A 79 3.49 -5.67 3.63
N PHE A 80 2.99 -6.39 4.65
CA PHE A 80 1.58 -6.80 4.71
C PHE A 80 0.63 -5.60 4.85
N PRO A 81 -0.68 -5.75 4.54
CA PRO A 81 -1.37 -6.96 4.09
C PRO A 81 -1.27 -7.18 2.57
N ALA A 82 -0.78 -6.20 1.80
CA ALA A 82 -0.58 -6.29 0.36
C ALA A 82 0.56 -5.38 -0.10
N ASN A 83 1.16 -5.68 -1.23
CA ASN A 83 2.28 -4.96 -1.82
C ASN A 83 1.98 -4.58 -3.30
N TYR A 84 2.88 -3.85 -3.95
CA TYR A 84 2.64 -3.33 -5.30
C TYR A 84 2.52 -4.40 -6.38
N TRP A 85 3.19 -5.55 -6.24
CA TRP A 85 3.06 -6.63 -7.22
C TRP A 85 1.71 -7.32 -7.06
N ASP A 86 1.20 -7.47 -5.82
CA ASP A 86 -0.16 -7.93 -5.58
C ASP A 86 -1.17 -6.99 -6.24
N GLY A 87 -1.02 -5.67 -6.03
CA GLY A 87 -1.87 -4.67 -6.66
C GLY A 87 -1.83 -4.71 -8.19
N ALA A 88 -0.64 -4.79 -8.79
CA ALA A 88 -0.48 -4.88 -10.24
C ALA A 88 -1.15 -6.14 -10.81
N SER A 89 -0.97 -7.28 -10.12
CA SER A 89 -1.57 -8.54 -10.51
C SER A 89 -3.09 -8.50 -10.44
N VAL A 90 -3.66 -8.01 -9.34
CA VAL A 90 -5.12 -7.91 -9.18
C VAL A 90 -5.71 -6.88 -10.13
N GLY A 91 -4.99 -5.78 -10.42
CA GLY A 91 -5.39 -4.83 -11.46
C GLY A 91 -5.59 -5.53 -12.82
N ILE A 92 -4.64 -6.37 -13.25
CA ILE A 92 -4.78 -7.16 -14.49
C ILE A 92 -5.87 -8.23 -14.37
N LYS A 93 -6.02 -8.91 -13.23
CA LYS A 93 -7.14 -9.85 -13.00
C LYS A 93 -8.49 -9.16 -13.17
N HIS A 94 -8.66 -7.95 -12.62
CA HIS A 94 -9.88 -7.18 -12.83
C HIS A 94 -10.12 -6.88 -14.31
N LEU A 95 -9.08 -6.54 -15.09
CA LEU A 95 -9.23 -6.37 -16.53
C LEU A 95 -9.65 -7.67 -17.24
N LEU A 96 -9.12 -8.82 -16.82
CA LEU A 96 -9.55 -10.13 -17.33
C LEU A 96 -11.03 -10.38 -16.97
N ASP A 97 -11.45 -10.14 -15.74
CA ASP A 97 -12.82 -10.37 -15.29
C ASP A 97 -13.85 -9.58 -16.11
N ILE A 98 -13.59 -8.29 -16.35
CA ILE A 98 -14.49 -7.44 -17.14
C ILE A 98 -14.43 -7.69 -18.66
N ASN A 99 -13.45 -8.48 -19.12
CA ASN A 99 -13.29 -8.90 -20.52
C ASN A 99 -13.52 -10.41 -20.74
N ASN A 100 -14.27 -11.07 -19.87
CA ASN A 100 -14.57 -12.52 -19.97
C ASN A 100 -13.31 -13.40 -20.07
N GLY A 101 -12.25 -13.02 -19.36
CA GLY A 101 -11.00 -13.78 -19.25
C GLY A 101 -9.97 -13.52 -20.37
N ASP A 102 -10.23 -12.64 -21.32
CA ASP A 102 -9.32 -12.38 -22.43
C ASP A 102 -9.05 -10.87 -22.63
N ILE A 103 -7.75 -10.49 -22.56
CA ILE A 103 -7.25 -9.15 -22.86
C ILE A 103 -6.17 -9.17 -23.94
N LYS A 104 -6.06 -10.28 -24.69
CA LYS A 104 -5.08 -10.40 -25.77
C LYS A 104 -5.28 -9.31 -26.82
N GLY A 105 -4.18 -8.62 -27.16
CA GLY A 105 -4.18 -7.51 -28.10
C GLY A 105 -4.76 -6.20 -27.56
N LYS A 106 -5.27 -6.17 -26.32
CA LYS A 106 -5.61 -4.92 -25.64
C LYS A 106 -4.36 -4.11 -25.34
N LYS A 107 -4.51 -2.80 -25.27
CA LYS A 107 -3.43 -1.89 -24.90
C LYS A 107 -3.66 -1.35 -23.50
N VAL A 108 -2.70 -1.56 -22.60
CA VAL A 108 -2.71 -1.10 -21.20
C VAL A 108 -1.60 -0.08 -21.03
N ALA A 109 -1.91 1.14 -20.62
CA ALA A 109 -0.93 2.17 -20.29
C ALA A 109 -0.71 2.22 -18.78
N LEU A 110 0.54 2.26 -18.34
CA LEU A 110 0.93 2.59 -16.96
C LEU A 110 1.43 4.03 -16.92
N VAL A 111 0.65 4.93 -16.30
CA VAL A 111 1.10 6.28 -15.93
C VAL A 111 1.68 6.19 -14.53
N TYR A 112 2.97 6.47 -14.38
CA TYR A 112 3.64 6.25 -13.10
C TYR A 112 4.59 7.38 -12.71
N HIS A 113 4.66 7.65 -11.42
CA HIS A 113 5.64 8.57 -10.84
C HIS A 113 7.06 8.03 -11.09
N ASN A 114 7.93 8.82 -11.72
CA ASN A 114 9.29 8.41 -12.09
C ASN A 114 10.22 8.33 -10.85
N SER A 115 9.95 7.37 -9.99
CA SER A 115 10.69 7.10 -8.75
C SER A 115 10.72 5.59 -8.47
N ALA A 116 11.42 5.17 -7.43
CA ALA A 116 11.42 3.79 -6.96
C ALA A 116 9.99 3.27 -6.76
N TYR A 117 9.09 4.10 -6.18
CA TYR A 117 7.69 3.78 -5.98
C TYR A 117 6.95 3.44 -7.29
N GLY A 118 6.94 4.37 -8.24
CA GLY A 118 6.16 4.20 -9.47
C GLY A 118 6.70 3.12 -10.40
N LYS A 119 7.96 2.71 -10.22
CA LYS A 119 8.62 1.65 -11.00
C LYS A 119 8.36 0.24 -10.45
N GLU A 120 7.93 0.12 -9.20
CA GLU A 120 7.69 -1.20 -8.56
C GLU A 120 6.81 -2.15 -9.38
N PRO A 121 5.66 -1.73 -9.97
CA PRO A 121 4.79 -2.65 -10.69
C PRO A 121 5.31 -3.07 -12.07
N ILE A 122 6.32 -2.40 -12.65
CA ILE A 122 6.68 -2.54 -14.05
C ILE A 122 7.01 -4.00 -14.40
N ARG A 123 7.93 -4.64 -13.66
CA ARG A 123 8.32 -6.04 -13.94
C ARG A 123 7.12 -7.00 -13.89
N THR A 124 6.24 -6.81 -12.91
CA THR A 124 5.03 -7.64 -12.79
C THR A 124 4.12 -7.44 -13.99
N LEU A 125 3.88 -6.19 -14.42
CA LEU A 125 3.06 -5.89 -15.58
C LEU A 125 3.68 -6.39 -16.89
N GLU A 126 5.00 -6.37 -17.03
CA GLU A 126 5.71 -6.96 -18.18
C GLU A 126 5.53 -8.48 -18.26
N GLU A 127 5.68 -9.20 -17.14
CA GLU A 127 5.45 -10.65 -17.12
C GLU A 127 3.98 -11.01 -17.36
N LEU A 128 3.05 -10.26 -16.77
CA LEU A 128 1.61 -10.43 -17.03
C LEU A 128 1.25 -10.10 -18.48
N SER A 129 1.93 -9.12 -19.12
CA SER A 129 1.77 -8.81 -20.53
C SER A 129 2.17 -10.00 -21.43
N LYS A 130 3.32 -10.62 -21.13
CA LYS A 130 3.74 -11.85 -21.82
C LYS A 130 2.75 -12.99 -21.64
N LYS A 131 2.23 -13.16 -20.41
CA LYS A 131 1.27 -14.23 -20.08
C LYS A 131 -0.08 -14.06 -20.79
N HIS A 132 -0.63 -12.84 -20.81
CA HIS A 132 -1.99 -12.55 -21.28
C HIS A 132 -2.04 -11.88 -22.66
N GLY A 133 -0.89 -11.55 -23.25
CA GLY A 133 -0.78 -11.04 -24.63
C GLY A 133 -1.30 -9.62 -24.84
N TYR A 134 -1.38 -8.78 -23.80
CA TYR A 134 -1.68 -7.36 -23.94
C TYR A 134 -0.41 -6.56 -24.24
N GLU A 135 -0.58 -5.38 -24.87
CA GLU A 135 0.50 -4.42 -25.11
C GLU A 135 0.63 -3.49 -23.89
N LEU A 136 1.83 -3.41 -23.29
CA LEU A 136 2.10 -2.50 -22.16
C LEU A 136 2.78 -1.22 -22.65
N MET A 137 2.21 -0.06 -22.30
CA MET A 137 2.79 1.26 -22.54
C MET A 137 3.27 1.86 -21.22
N LEU A 138 4.52 2.29 -21.14
CA LEU A 138 5.10 2.91 -19.94
C LEU A 138 5.19 4.43 -20.11
N LEU A 139 4.54 5.19 -19.24
CA LEU A 139 4.41 6.65 -19.29
C LEU A 139 4.91 7.27 -17.97
N PRO A 140 6.22 7.53 -17.84
CA PRO A 140 6.78 8.15 -16.65
C PRO A 140 6.34 9.61 -16.51
N VAL A 141 6.08 10.03 -15.28
CA VAL A 141 5.79 11.41 -14.89
C VAL A 141 6.81 11.81 -13.82
N ASP A 142 7.58 12.85 -14.08
CA ASP A 142 8.62 13.32 -13.16
C ASP A 142 8.03 14.06 -11.94
N HIS A 143 8.76 13.98 -10.81
CA HIS A 143 8.39 14.67 -9.58
C HIS A 143 8.30 16.21 -9.81
N PRO A 144 7.31 16.89 -9.26
CA PRO A 144 6.27 16.45 -8.32
C PRO A 144 5.00 15.86 -8.98
N GLY A 145 4.96 15.70 -10.29
CA GLY A 145 3.86 15.05 -10.99
C GLY A 145 2.86 16.02 -11.65
N GLN A 146 3.11 17.32 -11.65
CA GLN A 146 2.20 18.32 -12.25
C GLN A 146 2.32 18.38 -13.79
N GLU A 147 3.51 18.13 -14.32
CA GLU A 147 3.80 18.26 -15.76
C GLU A 147 3.57 16.92 -16.47
N GLN A 148 2.34 16.63 -16.88
CA GLN A 148 1.98 15.34 -17.51
C GLN A 148 1.16 15.47 -18.81
N LYS A 149 1.07 16.67 -19.41
CA LYS A 149 0.34 16.89 -20.66
C LYS A 149 0.85 16.02 -21.80
N SER A 150 2.16 15.78 -21.90
CA SER A 150 2.76 14.95 -22.94
C SER A 150 2.30 13.49 -22.86
N GLN A 151 2.20 12.93 -21.66
CA GLN A 151 1.70 11.58 -21.41
C GLN A 151 0.23 11.45 -21.81
N TRP A 152 -0.61 12.41 -21.44
CA TRP A 152 -2.04 12.40 -21.78
C TRP A 152 -2.30 12.67 -23.26
N LEU A 153 -1.47 13.47 -23.94
CA LEU A 153 -1.51 13.60 -25.41
C LEU A 153 -1.11 12.29 -26.09
N GLN A 154 -0.16 11.54 -25.53
CA GLN A 154 0.20 10.22 -26.03
C GLN A 154 -0.95 9.22 -25.83
N ILE A 155 -1.59 9.19 -24.64
CA ILE A 155 -2.79 8.38 -24.38
C ILE A 155 -3.90 8.71 -25.38
N ARG A 156 -4.16 9.99 -25.65
CA ARG A 156 -5.16 10.42 -26.65
C ARG A 156 -4.85 9.92 -28.06
N ARG A 157 -3.56 9.89 -28.44
CA ARG A 157 -3.12 9.42 -29.77
C ARG A 157 -3.17 7.90 -29.87
N GLU A 158 -2.62 7.20 -28.90
CA GLU A 158 -2.45 5.74 -28.90
C GLU A 158 -3.72 4.98 -28.48
N LYS A 159 -4.64 5.67 -27.79
CA LYS A 159 -5.95 5.16 -27.36
C LYS A 159 -5.85 3.82 -26.63
N PRO A 160 -5.09 3.71 -25.53
CA PRO A 160 -5.07 2.48 -24.77
C PRO A 160 -6.48 2.13 -24.27
N ASP A 161 -6.79 0.83 -24.25
CA ASP A 161 -8.06 0.31 -23.73
C ASP A 161 -8.20 0.60 -22.24
N TYR A 162 -7.08 0.53 -21.50
CA TYR A 162 -7.03 0.76 -20.06
C TYR A 162 -5.84 1.61 -19.66
N VAL A 163 -6.02 2.41 -18.61
CA VAL A 163 -4.93 3.15 -17.95
C VAL A 163 -4.82 2.67 -16.50
N LEU A 164 -3.64 2.25 -16.11
CA LEU A 164 -3.27 2.04 -14.73
C LEU A 164 -2.44 3.24 -14.26
N MET A 165 -2.59 3.65 -13.00
CA MET A 165 -1.82 4.76 -12.44
C MET A 165 -1.13 4.39 -11.13
N TRP A 166 0.20 4.54 -11.09
CA TRP A 166 1.02 4.53 -9.88
C TRP A 166 1.48 5.96 -9.58
N GLY A 167 0.55 6.76 -9.11
CA GLY A 167 0.74 8.16 -8.74
C GLY A 167 0.47 8.42 -7.26
N TRP A 168 0.89 9.57 -6.76
CA TRP A 168 0.58 10.05 -5.42
C TRP A 168 0.61 11.59 -5.37
N GLY A 169 0.02 12.16 -4.31
CA GLY A 169 0.00 13.59 -4.09
C GLY A 169 -0.62 14.35 -5.27
N VAL A 170 0.00 15.48 -5.63
CA VAL A 170 -0.53 16.37 -6.70
C VAL A 170 -0.59 15.70 -8.07
N MET A 171 0.16 14.64 -8.32
CA MET A 171 0.11 13.88 -9.56
C MET A 171 -1.29 13.33 -9.85
N ASN A 172 -2.00 12.86 -8.82
CA ASN A 172 -3.28 12.17 -8.97
C ASN A 172 -4.40 13.08 -9.49
N PRO A 173 -4.75 14.20 -8.81
CA PRO A 173 -5.82 15.07 -9.32
C PRO A 173 -5.47 15.67 -10.68
N VAL A 174 -4.19 15.94 -10.98
CA VAL A 174 -3.76 16.40 -12.30
C VAL A 174 -3.99 15.30 -13.36
N ALA A 175 -3.63 14.04 -13.08
CA ALA A 175 -3.86 12.93 -13.99
C ALA A 175 -5.35 12.74 -14.31
N ILE A 176 -6.19 12.74 -13.26
CA ILE A 176 -7.64 12.61 -13.40
C ILE A 176 -8.21 13.77 -14.22
N GLN A 177 -7.77 15.00 -13.96
CA GLN A 177 -8.20 16.17 -14.72
C GLN A 177 -7.77 16.10 -16.20
N GLU A 178 -6.54 15.65 -16.48
CA GLU A 178 -6.07 15.49 -17.87
C GLU A 178 -6.82 14.36 -18.60
N ALA A 179 -7.15 13.26 -17.91
CA ALA A 179 -8.02 12.22 -18.45
C ALA A 179 -9.40 12.79 -18.86
N VAL A 180 -10.01 13.60 -18.00
CA VAL A 180 -11.26 14.31 -18.28
C VAL A 180 -11.10 15.25 -19.49
N ASN A 181 -10.01 16.01 -19.57
CA ASN A 181 -9.75 16.96 -20.66
C ASN A 181 -9.68 16.29 -22.04
N ILE A 182 -9.09 15.09 -22.09
CA ILE A 182 -9.03 14.31 -23.34
C ILE A 182 -10.27 13.42 -23.56
N ARG A 183 -11.23 13.43 -22.66
CA ARG A 183 -12.45 12.60 -22.64
C ARG A 183 -12.13 11.10 -22.60
N TYR A 184 -11.14 10.71 -21.80
CA TYR A 184 -10.85 9.30 -21.54
C TYR A 184 -11.96 8.67 -20.71
N PRO A 185 -12.44 7.45 -21.02
CA PRO A 185 -13.46 6.77 -20.22
C PRO A 185 -12.98 6.50 -18.80
N MET A 186 -13.60 7.14 -17.80
CA MET A 186 -13.13 7.04 -16.41
C MET A 186 -13.25 5.63 -15.84
N GLU A 187 -14.20 4.84 -16.29
CA GLU A 187 -14.38 3.43 -15.93
C GLU A 187 -13.21 2.52 -16.36
N ASN A 188 -12.37 2.99 -17.31
CA ASN A 188 -11.17 2.30 -17.77
C ASN A 188 -9.87 2.83 -17.14
N PHE A 189 -9.98 3.75 -16.16
CA PHE A 189 -8.86 4.35 -15.49
C PHE A 189 -8.80 3.87 -14.03
N ILE A 190 -7.72 3.15 -13.66
CA ILE A 190 -7.57 2.47 -12.38
C ILE A 190 -6.27 2.95 -11.71
N GLY A 191 -6.39 3.62 -10.56
CA GLY A 191 -5.25 3.99 -9.72
C GLY A 191 -4.85 2.88 -8.76
N VAL A 192 -3.60 2.88 -8.31
CA VAL A 192 -3.21 2.13 -7.12
C VAL A 192 -3.85 2.77 -5.88
N TRP A 193 -3.85 2.11 -4.74
CA TRP A 193 -4.44 2.62 -3.49
C TRP A 193 -3.94 3.99 -3.01
N TRP A 194 -2.75 4.45 -3.47
CA TRP A 194 -2.25 5.82 -3.23
C TRP A 194 -2.83 6.86 -4.19
N SER A 195 -3.62 6.43 -5.16
CA SER A 195 -4.30 7.26 -6.15
C SER A 195 -5.82 7.08 -6.07
N GLY A 196 -6.36 6.69 -4.92
CA GLY A 196 -7.77 6.35 -4.72
C GLY A 196 -8.33 6.99 -3.46
N SER A 197 -8.13 8.29 -3.27
CA SER A 197 -8.70 9.04 -2.17
C SER A 197 -9.69 10.12 -2.67
N GLU A 198 -10.45 10.66 -1.74
CA GLU A 198 -11.39 11.76 -2.00
C GLU A 198 -10.66 12.98 -2.57
N ASN A 199 -9.47 13.31 -2.04
CA ASN A 199 -8.65 14.44 -2.50
C ASN A 199 -8.18 14.30 -3.96
N ASP A 200 -8.09 13.08 -4.48
CA ASP A 200 -7.65 12.81 -5.84
C ASP A 200 -8.78 13.11 -6.85
N VAL A 201 -10.02 12.81 -6.50
CA VAL A 201 -11.18 12.84 -7.41
C VAL A 201 -12.03 14.11 -7.32
N LEU A 202 -12.13 14.70 -6.12
CA LEU A 202 -12.96 15.90 -5.89
C LEU A 202 -12.65 17.08 -6.82
N PRO A 203 -11.39 17.39 -7.19
CA PRO A 203 -11.08 18.48 -8.12
C PRO A 203 -11.68 18.31 -9.52
N ALA A 204 -11.96 17.09 -9.97
CA ALA A 204 -12.57 16.82 -11.28
C ALA A 204 -14.11 16.83 -11.25
N GLY A 205 -14.70 16.91 -10.05
CA GLY A 205 -16.15 16.97 -9.85
C GLY A 205 -16.88 15.75 -10.42
N ASP A 206 -18.07 15.97 -10.99
CA ASP A 206 -18.91 14.89 -11.53
C ASP A 206 -18.24 14.07 -12.62
N LYS A 207 -17.25 14.65 -13.30
CA LYS A 207 -16.52 14.00 -14.38
C LYS A 207 -15.57 12.90 -13.93
N ALA A 208 -15.28 12.81 -12.62
CA ALA A 208 -14.50 11.72 -12.04
C ALA A 208 -15.33 10.45 -11.79
N THR A 209 -16.66 10.49 -11.93
CA THR A 209 -17.52 9.31 -11.75
C THR A 209 -17.06 8.17 -12.65
N GLY A 210 -16.92 6.98 -12.05
CA GLY A 210 -16.43 5.77 -12.73
C GLY A 210 -14.93 5.51 -12.57
N TYR A 211 -14.13 6.50 -12.15
CA TYR A 211 -12.72 6.28 -11.83
C TYR A 211 -12.58 5.21 -10.76
N LYS A 212 -11.62 4.32 -10.94
CA LYS A 212 -11.38 3.19 -10.04
C LYS A 212 -10.04 3.29 -9.33
N ALA A 213 -9.94 2.60 -8.22
CA ALA A 213 -8.67 2.42 -7.52
C ALA A 213 -8.59 1.03 -6.89
N LEU A 214 -7.39 0.49 -6.79
CA LEU A 214 -7.11 -0.70 -6.02
C LEU A 214 -7.25 -0.39 -4.52
N ALA A 215 -7.71 -1.37 -3.74
CA ALA A 215 -7.87 -1.24 -2.30
C ALA A 215 -7.57 -2.57 -1.61
N PHE A 216 -6.89 -2.53 -0.46
CA PHE A 216 -6.65 -3.69 0.40
C PHE A 216 -7.40 -3.60 1.73
N HIS A 217 -8.32 -2.64 1.84
CA HIS A 217 -9.24 -2.45 2.96
C HIS A 217 -10.51 -1.75 2.48
N ALA A 218 -11.55 -1.73 3.31
CA ALA A 218 -12.80 -1.04 3.04
C ALA A 218 -12.60 0.48 2.89
N VAL A 219 -13.43 1.08 2.03
CA VAL A 219 -13.34 2.49 1.63
C VAL A 219 -14.51 3.34 2.16
N ASN A 220 -15.30 2.78 3.05
CA ASN A 220 -16.46 3.43 3.69
C ASN A 220 -16.22 3.67 5.19
N SER A 221 -17.20 4.31 5.86
CA SER A 221 -17.11 4.73 7.26
C SER A 221 -18.06 3.99 8.22
N ASP A 222 -18.70 2.92 7.76
CA ASP A 222 -19.72 2.22 8.54
C ASP A 222 -19.11 1.15 9.48
N PHE A 223 -18.22 1.59 10.39
CA PHE A 223 -17.54 0.70 11.34
C PHE A 223 -17.62 1.22 12.77
N PRO A 224 -17.89 0.33 13.77
CA PRO A 224 -18.02 0.71 15.18
C PRO A 224 -16.82 1.47 15.76
N ILE A 225 -15.61 1.22 15.25
CA ILE A 225 -14.41 1.92 15.71
C ILE A 225 -14.48 3.44 15.51
N PHE A 226 -15.19 3.91 14.49
CA PHE A 226 -15.32 5.35 14.24
C PHE A 226 -16.17 6.05 15.30
N ASP A 227 -17.17 5.37 15.85
CA ASP A 227 -17.95 5.88 17.00
C ASP A 227 -17.04 6.00 18.23
N ASP A 228 -16.17 5.03 18.45
CA ASP A 228 -15.19 5.06 19.54
C ASP A 228 -14.16 6.19 19.34
N ILE A 229 -13.65 6.36 18.12
CA ILE A 229 -12.74 7.48 17.78
C ILE A 229 -13.46 8.81 18.03
N GLN A 230 -14.68 8.97 17.56
CA GLN A 230 -15.48 10.18 17.81
C GLN A 230 -15.59 10.44 19.31
N LYS A 231 -16.08 9.48 20.07
CA LYS A 231 -16.37 9.58 21.51
C LYS A 231 -15.12 9.76 22.37
N PHE A 232 -14.04 9.03 22.10
CA PHE A 232 -12.87 8.97 23.00
C PHE A 232 -11.72 9.87 22.55
N VAL A 233 -11.73 10.35 21.31
CA VAL A 233 -10.66 11.19 20.77
C VAL A 233 -11.22 12.57 20.41
N VAL A 234 -12.17 12.66 19.49
CA VAL A 234 -12.67 13.95 18.97
C VAL A 234 -13.43 14.72 20.04
N ASP A 235 -14.45 14.13 20.64
CA ASP A 235 -15.30 14.77 21.66
C ASP A 235 -14.52 15.13 22.94
N ARG A 236 -13.35 14.55 23.11
CA ARG A 236 -12.44 14.87 24.24
C ARG A 236 -11.36 15.89 23.86
N GLY A 237 -11.41 16.45 22.67
CA GLY A 237 -10.44 17.45 22.21
C GLY A 237 -9.01 16.90 22.06
N LYS A 238 -8.86 15.59 21.80
CA LYS A 238 -7.55 14.92 21.62
C LYS A 238 -7.19 14.72 20.15
N ALA A 239 -8.11 15.01 19.23
CA ALA A 239 -7.87 14.94 17.80
C ALA A 239 -7.01 16.12 17.34
N ALA A 240 -6.11 15.89 16.39
CA ALA A 240 -5.33 16.96 15.76
C ALA A 240 -6.15 17.83 14.80
N GLY A 241 -7.34 17.38 14.39
CA GLY A 241 -8.26 18.07 13.48
C GLY A 241 -9.72 17.95 13.94
N ALA A 242 -10.64 18.50 13.14
CA ALA A 242 -12.07 18.57 13.46
C ALA A 242 -12.84 17.23 13.36
N GLY A 243 -12.19 16.15 12.96
CA GLY A 243 -12.82 14.84 12.79
C GLY A 243 -13.53 14.64 11.44
N ASP A 244 -13.52 15.64 10.57
CA ASP A 244 -14.13 15.63 9.23
C ASP A 244 -13.49 14.64 8.26
N GLN A 245 -12.28 14.17 8.57
CA GLN A 245 -11.55 13.17 7.77
C GLN A 245 -11.85 11.72 8.20
N ILE A 246 -12.53 11.51 9.33
CA ILE A 246 -12.86 10.17 9.82
C ILE A 246 -13.69 9.42 8.78
N GLY A 247 -13.26 8.22 8.42
CA GLY A 247 -13.93 7.39 7.43
C GLY A 247 -13.54 7.66 5.97
N THR A 248 -12.71 8.69 5.67
CA THR A 248 -12.11 8.84 4.34
C THR A 248 -11.09 7.72 4.09
N VAL A 249 -10.80 7.43 2.82
CA VAL A 249 -9.91 6.33 2.44
C VAL A 249 -8.52 6.45 3.10
N LEU A 250 -7.93 7.64 3.12
CA LEU A 250 -6.60 7.84 3.72
C LEU A 250 -6.63 7.79 5.25
N TYR A 251 -7.71 8.27 5.88
CA TYR A 251 -7.89 8.12 7.33
C TYR A 251 -8.00 6.64 7.72
N ASN A 252 -8.83 5.89 7.01
CA ASN A 252 -8.98 4.44 7.18
C ASN A 252 -7.65 3.72 7.07
N ARG A 253 -6.82 4.11 6.12
CA ARG A 253 -5.49 3.54 5.92
C ARG A 253 -4.54 3.84 7.07
N GLY A 254 -4.52 5.07 7.54
CA GLY A 254 -3.71 5.48 8.69
C GLY A 254 -4.12 4.74 9.97
N MET A 255 -5.43 4.66 10.23
CA MET A 255 -6.01 3.91 11.34
C MET A 255 -5.64 2.42 11.25
N TYR A 256 -5.78 1.81 10.07
CA TYR A 256 -5.45 0.40 9.84
C TYR A 256 -3.97 0.13 10.07
N ASN A 257 -3.09 0.99 9.57
CA ASN A 257 -1.64 0.90 9.84
C ASN A 257 -1.32 0.93 11.34
N ALA A 258 -1.89 1.88 12.07
CA ALA A 258 -1.71 1.99 13.52
C ALA A 258 -2.25 0.75 14.25
N MET A 259 -3.41 0.24 13.85
CA MET A 259 -3.99 -0.98 14.42
C MET A 259 -3.08 -2.19 14.19
N LEU A 260 -2.58 -2.41 12.99
CA LEU A 260 -1.71 -3.55 12.67
C LEU A 260 -0.41 -3.54 13.49
N ILE A 261 0.21 -2.37 13.64
CA ILE A 261 1.40 -2.21 14.48
C ILE A 261 1.08 -2.49 15.96
N THR A 262 -0.06 -2.02 16.45
CA THR A 262 -0.45 -2.24 17.85
C THR A 262 -0.82 -3.70 18.11
N GLU A 263 -1.46 -4.39 17.18
CA GLU A 263 -1.75 -5.82 17.31
C GLU A 263 -0.50 -6.69 17.21
N ALA A 264 0.48 -6.32 16.38
CA ALA A 264 1.79 -6.97 16.40
C ALA A 264 2.49 -6.79 17.75
N ALA A 265 2.40 -5.59 18.36
CA ALA A 265 2.94 -5.36 19.71
C ALA A 265 2.21 -6.18 20.78
N ARG A 266 0.88 -6.34 20.72
CA ARG A 266 0.13 -7.24 21.64
C ARG A 266 0.56 -8.69 21.47
N THR A 267 0.75 -9.13 20.23
CA THR A 267 1.24 -10.47 19.91
C THR A 267 2.65 -10.67 20.48
N ALA A 268 3.53 -9.67 20.32
CA ALA A 268 4.87 -9.68 20.91
C ALA A 268 4.84 -9.78 22.43
N GLN A 269 3.98 -9.01 23.12
CA GLN A 269 3.78 -9.08 24.56
C GLN A 269 3.33 -10.48 25.02
N ALA A 270 2.38 -11.07 24.31
CA ALA A 270 1.87 -12.41 24.60
C ALA A 270 2.97 -13.48 24.47
N ILE A 271 3.77 -13.42 23.38
CA ILE A 271 4.87 -14.36 23.15
C ILE A 271 5.97 -14.18 24.20
N ALA A 272 6.34 -12.93 24.51
CA ALA A 272 7.41 -12.63 25.46
C ALA A 272 7.01 -12.79 26.92
N GLY A 273 5.71 -12.90 27.23
CA GLY A 273 5.18 -12.99 28.59
C GLY A 273 5.45 -11.75 29.45
N LYS A 274 5.60 -10.57 28.81
CA LYS A 274 5.90 -9.29 29.49
C LYS A 274 5.29 -8.11 28.71
N SER A 275 4.98 -7.02 29.42
CA SER A 275 4.40 -5.83 28.80
C SER A 275 5.44 -4.96 28.07
N ASN A 276 6.65 -4.82 28.65
CA ASN A 276 7.74 -4.05 28.05
C ASN A 276 8.53 -4.93 27.08
N ILE A 277 8.27 -4.78 25.78
CA ILE A 277 8.88 -5.58 24.70
C ILE A 277 10.12 -4.89 24.13
N SER A 278 11.07 -5.70 23.66
CA SER A 278 12.24 -5.27 22.92
C SER A 278 11.96 -5.20 21.41
N GLN A 279 12.90 -4.65 20.64
CA GLN A 279 12.88 -4.66 19.17
C GLN A 279 12.82 -6.09 18.63
N ALA A 280 13.59 -7.01 19.20
CA ALA A 280 13.55 -8.43 18.81
C ALA A 280 12.19 -9.09 19.12
N ASP A 281 11.54 -8.73 20.24
CA ASP A 281 10.18 -9.20 20.55
C ASP A 281 9.19 -8.64 19.52
N MET A 282 9.34 -7.38 19.09
CA MET A 282 8.45 -6.76 18.09
C MET A 282 8.52 -7.46 16.74
N ILE A 283 9.71 -7.86 16.27
CA ILE A 283 9.88 -8.65 15.05
C ILE A 283 9.10 -9.96 15.16
N LYS A 284 9.24 -10.69 16.27
CA LYS A 284 8.46 -11.91 16.51
C LYS A 284 6.95 -11.66 16.55
N GLY A 285 6.55 -10.50 17.08
CA GLY A 285 5.15 -10.09 17.09
C GLY A 285 4.60 -9.85 15.69
N PHE A 286 5.40 -9.27 14.80
CA PHE A 286 5.03 -9.14 13.39
C PHE A 286 4.97 -10.50 12.68
N GLU A 287 6.00 -11.35 12.85
CA GLU A 287 6.05 -12.68 12.22
C GLU A 287 4.95 -13.64 12.69
N ALA A 288 4.37 -13.40 13.86
CA ALA A 288 3.26 -14.19 14.39
C ALA A 288 1.92 -13.46 14.35
N LEU A 289 1.84 -12.36 13.60
CA LEU A 289 0.59 -11.60 13.47
C LEU A 289 -0.41 -12.37 12.63
N GLU A 290 -1.56 -12.63 13.23
CA GLU A 290 -2.73 -13.21 12.59
C GLU A 290 -3.91 -12.25 12.76
N MET A 291 -4.50 -11.81 11.65
CA MET A 291 -5.68 -10.94 11.61
C MET A 291 -6.83 -11.73 11.04
N THR A 292 -7.63 -12.35 11.92
CA THR A 292 -8.85 -13.08 11.55
C THR A 292 -10.04 -12.13 11.46
N GLU A 293 -11.13 -12.59 10.83
CA GLU A 293 -12.38 -11.83 10.79
C GLU A 293 -12.92 -11.55 12.20
N GLU A 294 -12.87 -12.55 13.09
CA GLU A 294 -13.30 -12.41 14.49
C GLU A 294 -12.46 -11.38 15.24
N LYS A 295 -11.15 -11.38 15.02
CA LYS A 295 -10.23 -10.40 15.64
C LYS A 295 -10.52 -8.98 15.14
N MET A 296 -10.70 -8.80 13.85
CA MET A 296 -11.06 -7.50 13.28
C MET A 296 -12.43 -7.03 13.79
N ALA A 297 -13.42 -7.92 13.85
CA ALA A 297 -14.74 -7.60 14.42
C ALA A 297 -14.65 -7.19 15.88
N ALA A 298 -13.84 -7.87 16.69
CA ALA A 298 -13.60 -7.52 18.10
C ALA A 298 -12.90 -6.16 18.26
N LEU A 299 -12.15 -5.71 17.26
CA LEU A 299 -11.52 -4.38 17.18
C LEU A 299 -12.44 -3.29 16.62
N GLY A 300 -13.72 -3.60 16.37
CA GLY A 300 -14.69 -2.67 15.81
C GLY A 300 -14.59 -2.49 14.29
N LEU A 301 -14.00 -3.44 13.58
CA LEU A 301 -13.76 -3.42 12.13
C LEU A 301 -14.30 -4.67 11.41
N PRO A 302 -15.58 -5.10 11.63
CA PRO A 302 -16.12 -6.27 10.96
C PRO A 302 -16.14 -6.08 9.43
N GLY A 303 -15.47 -6.97 8.68
CA GLY A 303 -15.42 -6.89 7.20
C GLY A 303 -14.58 -5.74 6.64
N PHE A 304 -13.74 -5.11 7.44
CA PHE A 304 -12.90 -3.99 6.97
C PHE A 304 -11.83 -4.43 5.95
N GLY A 305 -11.33 -5.62 6.06
CA GLY A 305 -10.37 -6.19 5.13
C GLY A 305 -10.36 -7.71 5.21
N PRO A 306 -9.69 -8.40 4.27
CA PRO A 306 -9.51 -9.85 4.33
C PRO A 306 -8.71 -10.27 5.55
N SER A 307 -9.00 -11.49 6.05
CA SER A 307 -8.10 -12.14 7.00
C SER A 307 -6.74 -12.40 6.35
N PHE A 308 -5.67 -12.32 7.14
CA PHE A 308 -4.32 -12.66 6.69
C PHE A 308 -3.45 -13.10 7.86
N SER A 309 -2.36 -13.79 7.55
CA SER A 309 -1.32 -14.16 8.50
C SER A 309 0.05 -13.76 7.98
N VAL A 310 0.95 -13.50 8.92
CA VAL A 310 2.37 -13.22 8.67
C VAL A 310 3.20 -14.35 9.26
N SER A 311 4.26 -14.74 8.58
CA SER A 311 5.24 -15.70 9.10
C SER A 311 6.64 -15.24 8.73
N CYS A 312 7.68 -15.87 9.27
CA CYS A 312 9.06 -15.59 8.87
C CYS A 312 9.29 -15.78 7.36
N GLU A 313 8.63 -16.74 6.73
CA GLU A 313 8.74 -16.96 5.27
C GLU A 313 7.95 -15.92 4.47
N ASN A 314 6.88 -15.36 5.06
CA ASN A 314 5.94 -14.48 4.38
C ASN A 314 5.66 -13.20 5.18
N HIS A 315 6.44 -12.16 4.96
CA HIS A 315 6.24 -10.84 5.55
C HIS A 315 5.21 -9.96 4.81
N GLY A 316 4.62 -10.47 3.74
CA GLY A 316 3.64 -9.74 2.92
C GLY A 316 2.18 -10.09 3.20
N GLY A 317 1.92 -11.09 4.05
CA GLY A 317 0.56 -11.61 4.21
C GLY A 317 0.01 -12.24 2.94
N ASP A 318 -1.31 -12.31 2.82
CA ASP A 318 -1.99 -13.02 1.72
C ASP A 318 -2.13 -12.17 0.43
N GLY A 319 -1.84 -10.87 0.49
CA GLY A 319 -1.82 -10.00 -0.69
C GLY A 319 -3.18 -9.82 -1.36
N MET A 320 -4.26 -9.86 -0.58
CA MET A 320 -5.62 -9.73 -1.11
C MET A 320 -5.95 -8.28 -1.42
N VAL A 321 -6.43 -8.02 -2.65
CA VAL A 321 -6.75 -6.69 -3.16
C VAL A 321 -8.11 -6.71 -3.85
N ALA A 322 -8.87 -5.63 -3.72
CA ALA A 322 -10.12 -5.37 -4.42
C ALA A 322 -10.02 -4.12 -5.28
N VAL A 323 -11.06 -3.85 -6.06
CA VAL A 323 -11.23 -2.61 -6.82
C VAL A 323 -12.35 -1.80 -6.20
N ALA A 324 -12.09 -0.54 -5.93
CA ALA A 324 -13.08 0.47 -5.55
C ALA A 324 -13.38 1.37 -6.73
N GLN A 325 -14.59 1.95 -6.76
CA GLN A 325 -15.02 2.91 -7.77
C GLN A 325 -15.60 4.15 -7.10
N TRP A 326 -15.29 5.31 -7.67
CA TRP A 326 -15.83 6.60 -7.26
C TRP A 326 -17.16 6.89 -7.90
N ASP A 327 -18.12 7.33 -7.10
CA ASP A 327 -19.40 7.91 -7.51
C ASP A 327 -19.47 9.36 -7.03
N ALA A 328 -19.30 10.31 -7.94
CA ALA A 328 -19.34 11.71 -7.59
C ALA A 328 -20.76 12.19 -7.19
N GLY A 329 -21.81 11.55 -7.72
CA GLY A 329 -23.21 11.85 -7.35
C GLY A 329 -23.53 11.46 -5.91
N ALA A 330 -22.95 10.35 -5.45
CA ALA A 330 -23.04 9.89 -4.06
C ALA A 330 -21.95 10.49 -3.16
N GLY A 331 -20.90 11.09 -3.74
CA GLY A 331 -19.73 11.62 -3.03
C GLY A 331 -18.95 10.56 -2.27
N LYS A 332 -18.86 9.33 -2.77
CA LYS A 332 -18.26 8.22 -2.03
C LYS A 332 -17.57 7.19 -2.93
N TRP A 333 -16.61 6.50 -2.35
CA TRP A 333 -16.04 5.28 -2.86
C TRP A 333 -16.89 4.06 -2.48
N SER A 334 -16.91 3.04 -3.33
CA SER A 334 -17.53 1.74 -3.05
C SER A 334 -16.67 0.62 -3.64
N ILE A 335 -16.50 -0.47 -2.91
CA ILE A 335 -15.85 -1.69 -3.43
C ILE A 335 -16.77 -2.30 -4.51
N VAL A 336 -16.20 -2.58 -5.68
CA VAL A 336 -16.94 -3.09 -6.87
C VAL A 336 -16.45 -4.44 -7.35
N SER A 337 -15.49 -5.06 -6.66
CA SER A 337 -15.03 -6.43 -6.90
C SER A 337 -14.87 -7.17 -5.58
N ASP A 338 -14.79 -8.49 -5.61
CA ASP A 338 -14.31 -9.26 -4.47
C ASP A 338 -12.83 -8.96 -4.21
N PHE A 339 -12.38 -9.20 -2.98
CA PHE A 339 -10.95 -9.26 -2.66
C PHE A 339 -10.36 -10.51 -3.30
N GLN A 340 -9.32 -10.33 -4.09
CA GLN A 340 -8.69 -11.39 -4.87
C GLN A 340 -7.22 -11.53 -4.50
N ALA A 341 -6.74 -12.76 -4.44
CA ALA A 341 -5.32 -13.04 -4.35
C ALA A 341 -4.61 -12.77 -5.68
N SER A 342 -3.35 -12.41 -5.60
CA SER A 342 -2.48 -12.19 -6.75
C SER A 342 -2.16 -13.49 -7.51
N ASP A 343 -1.70 -13.35 -8.75
CA ASP A 343 -1.23 -14.47 -9.58
C ASP A 343 0.18 -14.90 -9.15
N MET A 344 0.23 -15.79 -8.17
CA MET A 344 1.50 -16.30 -7.62
C MET A 344 2.36 -17.06 -8.63
N SER A 345 1.77 -17.56 -9.74
CA SER A 345 2.58 -18.16 -10.80
C SER A 345 3.50 -17.17 -11.52
N VAL A 346 3.16 -15.88 -11.47
CA VAL A 346 3.99 -14.77 -11.98
C VAL A 346 4.80 -14.12 -10.87
N ILE A 347 4.18 -13.87 -9.71
CA ILE A 347 4.80 -13.09 -8.63
C ILE A 347 5.88 -13.87 -7.90
N GLN A 348 5.67 -15.16 -7.58
CA GLN A 348 6.65 -15.94 -6.81
C GLN A 348 8.01 -16.03 -7.50
N PRO A 349 8.13 -16.32 -8.81
CA PRO A 349 9.42 -16.29 -9.50
C PRO A 349 10.12 -14.93 -9.45
N LEU A 350 9.35 -13.83 -9.47
CA LEU A 350 9.92 -12.48 -9.34
C LEU A 350 10.45 -12.21 -7.93
N ILE A 351 9.71 -12.65 -6.89
CA ILE A 351 10.15 -12.55 -5.49
C ILE A 351 11.44 -13.33 -5.31
N ASP A 352 11.49 -14.59 -5.78
CA ASP A 352 12.66 -15.46 -5.64
C ASP A 352 13.88 -14.88 -6.34
N ALA A 353 13.70 -14.37 -7.56
CA ALA A 353 14.79 -13.76 -8.34
C ALA A 353 15.33 -12.47 -7.67
N ASP A 354 14.45 -11.57 -7.23
CA ASP A 354 14.86 -10.29 -6.65
C ASP A 354 15.42 -10.45 -5.24
N SER A 355 14.81 -11.30 -4.40
CA SER A 355 15.34 -11.60 -3.06
C SER A 355 16.64 -12.40 -3.13
N GLY A 356 16.78 -13.33 -4.08
CA GLY A 356 18.02 -14.09 -4.32
C GLY A 356 19.18 -13.19 -4.79
N ALA A 357 18.89 -12.23 -5.68
CA ALA A 357 19.89 -11.25 -6.10
C ALA A 357 20.36 -10.39 -4.92
N PHE A 358 19.41 -9.85 -4.13
CA PHE A 358 19.73 -9.07 -2.94
C PHE A 358 20.51 -9.88 -1.90
N ALA A 359 20.15 -11.13 -1.67
CA ALA A 359 20.87 -12.03 -0.76
C ALA A 359 22.33 -12.24 -1.21
N SER A 360 22.54 -12.48 -2.51
CA SER A 360 23.87 -12.65 -3.09
C SER A 360 24.73 -11.38 -2.95
N GLU A 361 24.18 -10.22 -3.28
CA GLU A 361 24.87 -8.92 -3.18
C GLU A 361 25.26 -8.55 -1.74
N ASN A 362 24.48 -9.00 -0.75
CA ASN A 362 24.68 -8.67 0.65
C ASN A 362 25.23 -9.83 1.50
N ASN A 363 25.63 -10.94 0.88
CA ASN A 363 26.13 -12.15 1.54
C ASN A 363 25.14 -12.68 2.62
N LEU A 364 23.84 -12.65 2.34
CA LEU A 364 22.80 -13.16 3.23
C LEU A 364 22.45 -14.60 2.87
N SER A 365 22.08 -15.37 3.89
CA SER A 365 21.50 -16.71 3.73
C SER A 365 20.07 -16.71 4.24
N PRO A 366 19.13 -17.41 3.58
CA PRO A 366 17.77 -17.57 4.06
C PRO A 366 17.77 -18.14 5.48
N ASN A 367 17.01 -17.51 6.38
CA ASN A 367 16.94 -17.93 7.79
C ASN A 367 15.65 -17.45 8.45
N CYS A 368 15.04 -18.32 9.26
CA CYS A 368 13.87 -18.07 10.10
C CYS A 368 14.16 -18.21 11.61
N ASN A 369 15.39 -18.04 12.05
CA ASN A 369 15.79 -18.20 13.46
C ASN A 369 15.95 -16.84 14.15
#